data_54e8a1d8b05333a22bc13a1970d1ce39
#
_entry.id   54e8a1d8b05333a22bc13a1970d1ce39
#
_cell.length_a   1.000
_cell.length_b   1.000
_cell.length_c   1.000
_cell.angle_alpha   90.00
_cell.angle_beta   90.00
_cell.angle_gamma   90.00
#
_symmetry.space_group_name_H-M   'P 1'
#
loop_
_entity.id
_entity.type
_entity.pdbx_description
1 polymer ?
#
loop_
_entity_poly.entity_id
_entity_poly.type
_entity_poly.pdbx_seq_one_letter_code
_entity_poly.pdbx_strand_id
1 'polypeptide(L)'
;MVFQPIVDILSENIFAPLLFFLSIILLLFSLKQFDKAFKGIGKEKMRDDYIRFLITSKWIGFLAGAALTLATTSVALSLGIIVPLYNKGYLKREEIIPYILGANVTTMISSIIAAIVLSSLVGMKAVLMLTMTITLVTLTALIFYNQYFKLIKTMFDSIVSDKRLLYGFTLSLFLLPLILIFL
;
A
#
# COMPACT_ATOMS: atom_id res chain seq x y z
N MET A 1 -22.48 8.98 -0.42
CA MET A 1 -21.04 9.23 -0.18
C MET A 1 -20.77 10.70 -0.43
N VAL A 2 -19.96 11.38 0.42
CA VAL A 2 -19.78 12.85 0.38
C VAL A 2 -19.21 13.36 -0.96
N PHE A 3 -18.44 12.54 -1.66
CA PHE A 3 -17.79 12.91 -2.92
C PHE A 3 -18.57 12.50 -4.19
N GLN A 4 -19.66 11.76 -4.06
CA GLN A 4 -20.44 11.30 -5.20
C GLN A 4 -20.88 12.44 -6.14
N PRO A 5 -21.51 13.53 -5.63
CA PRO A 5 -21.96 14.61 -6.53
C PRO A 5 -20.81 15.29 -7.31
N ILE A 6 -19.62 15.35 -6.73
CA ILE A 6 -18.43 15.90 -7.42
C ILE A 6 -17.96 14.94 -8.52
N VAL A 7 -17.98 13.63 -8.23
CA VAL A 7 -17.59 12.60 -9.21
C VAL A 7 -18.59 12.58 -10.38
N ASP A 8 -19.88 12.66 -10.10
CA ASP A 8 -20.94 12.65 -11.13
C ASP A 8 -20.81 13.87 -12.06
N ILE A 9 -20.65 15.09 -11.50
CA ILE A 9 -20.43 16.31 -12.28
C ILE A 9 -19.17 16.23 -13.15
N LEU A 10 -18.09 15.67 -12.61
CA LEU A 10 -16.82 15.53 -13.33
C LEU A 10 -16.91 14.45 -14.42
N SER A 11 -17.58 13.33 -14.16
CA SER A 11 -17.70 12.22 -15.11
C SER A 11 -18.67 12.52 -16.26
N GLU A 12 -19.70 13.33 -16.03
CA GLU A 12 -20.67 13.72 -17.07
C GLU A 12 -20.12 14.82 -17.99
N ASN A 13 -19.28 15.73 -17.48
CA ASN A 13 -18.85 16.92 -18.23
C ASN A 13 -17.42 16.80 -18.78
N ILE A 14 -16.63 15.84 -18.38
CA ILE A 14 -15.23 15.74 -18.78
C ILE A 14 -14.97 14.38 -19.45
N PHE A 15 -14.34 14.44 -20.62
CA PHE A 15 -13.92 13.26 -21.38
C PHE A 15 -13.03 12.33 -20.52
N ALA A 16 -13.40 11.05 -20.41
CA ALA A 16 -12.78 10.09 -19.50
C ALA A 16 -11.23 10.03 -19.56
N PRO A 17 -10.56 10.05 -20.71
CA PRO A 17 -9.10 10.15 -20.78
C PRO A 17 -8.53 11.42 -20.14
N LEU A 18 -9.23 12.55 -20.27
CA LEU A 18 -8.79 13.80 -19.64
C LEU A 18 -8.87 13.74 -18.11
N LEU A 19 -9.92 13.12 -17.58
CA LEU A 19 -10.04 12.83 -16.14
C LEU A 19 -8.91 11.93 -15.64
N PHE A 20 -8.52 10.93 -16.41
CA PHE A 20 -7.40 10.05 -16.08
C PHE A 20 -6.08 10.82 -15.95
N PHE A 21 -5.75 11.64 -16.96
CA PHE A 21 -4.53 12.46 -16.91
C PHE A 21 -4.58 13.50 -15.77
N LEU A 22 -5.73 14.14 -15.57
CA LEU A 22 -5.92 15.09 -14.48
C LEU A 22 -5.71 14.43 -13.11
N SER A 23 -6.22 13.21 -12.91
CA SER A 23 -6.04 12.43 -11.69
C SER A 23 -4.57 12.12 -11.42
N ILE A 24 -3.80 11.76 -12.45
CA ILE A 24 -2.36 11.53 -12.35
C ILE A 24 -1.63 12.82 -11.95
N ILE A 25 -1.96 13.94 -12.59
CA ILE A 25 -1.35 15.25 -12.29
C ILE A 25 -1.65 15.65 -10.84
N LEU A 26 -2.88 15.50 -10.37
CA LEU A 26 -3.28 15.79 -9.00
C LEU A 26 -2.56 14.90 -7.99
N LEU A 27 -2.40 13.60 -8.30
CA LEU A 27 -1.65 12.66 -7.47
C LEU A 27 -0.19 13.08 -7.36
N LEU A 28 0.47 13.37 -8.47
CA LEU A 28 1.87 13.83 -8.47
C LEU A 28 2.05 15.16 -7.74
N PHE A 29 1.09 16.08 -7.90
CA PHE A 29 1.08 17.35 -7.17
C PHE A 29 0.92 17.13 -5.66
N SER A 30 0.01 16.26 -5.25
CA SER A 30 -0.19 15.88 -3.84
C SER A 30 1.07 15.29 -3.23
N LEU A 31 1.74 14.36 -3.93
CA LEU A 31 3.02 13.80 -3.49
C LEU A 31 4.12 14.86 -3.35
N LYS A 32 4.17 15.82 -4.28
CA LYS A 32 5.13 16.94 -4.21
C LYS A 32 4.86 17.87 -3.02
N GLN A 33 3.59 18.14 -2.70
CA GLN A 33 3.22 18.92 -1.52
C GLN A 33 3.56 18.17 -0.23
N PHE A 34 3.31 16.87 -0.19
CA PHE A 34 3.72 16.01 0.91
C PHE A 34 5.24 16.10 1.14
N ASP A 35 6.02 15.97 0.07
CA ASP A 35 7.49 16.12 0.14
C ASP A 35 7.93 17.48 0.67
N LYS A 36 7.24 18.54 0.28
CA LYS A 36 7.54 19.90 0.76
C LYS A 36 7.26 20.06 2.26
N ALA A 37 6.19 19.47 2.75
CA ALA A 37 5.83 19.51 4.17
C ALA A 37 6.93 18.94 5.09
N PHE A 38 7.67 17.92 4.61
CA PHE A 38 8.75 17.29 5.38
C PHE A 38 10.14 17.87 5.14
N LYS A 39 10.30 18.82 4.19
CA LYS A 39 11.61 19.39 3.84
C LYS A 39 12.30 20.15 4.97
N GLY A 40 11.54 20.73 5.90
CA GLY A 40 12.06 21.53 7.01
C GLY A 40 12.45 20.74 8.26
N ILE A 41 12.17 19.44 8.30
CA ILE A 41 12.41 18.60 9.47
C ILE A 41 13.71 17.83 9.26
N GLY A 42 14.69 18.03 10.16
CA GLY A 42 15.94 17.26 10.14
C GLY A 42 15.69 15.76 10.29
N LYS A 43 16.52 14.94 9.59
CA LYS A 43 16.34 13.48 9.56
C LYS A 43 16.33 12.85 10.94
N GLU A 44 17.26 13.24 11.81
CA GLU A 44 17.37 12.72 13.17
C GLU A 44 16.15 13.09 14.02
N LYS A 45 15.75 14.37 13.98
CA LYS A 45 14.58 14.86 14.73
C LYS A 45 13.29 14.17 14.26
N MET A 46 13.10 14.00 12.95
CA MET A 46 11.95 13.28 12.41
C MET A 46 11.93 11.82 12.85
N ARG A 47 13.11 11.17 12.84
CA ARG A 47 13.25 9.77 13.25
C ARG A 47 13.00 9.59 14.73
N ASP A 48 13.61 10.42 15.58
CA ASP A 48 13.58 10.25 17.02
C ASP A 48 12.25 10.70 17.64
N ASP A 49 11.67 11.80 17.18
CA ASP A 49 10.47 12.37 17.79
C ASP A 49 9.17 11.74 17.23
N TYR A 50 9.12 11.45 15.92
CA TYR A 50 7.88 11.06 15.25
C TYR A 50 7.85 9.62 14.76
N ILE A 51 8.99 9.07 14.37
CA ILE A 51 9.04 7.74 13.74
C ILE A 51 9.55 6.67 14.71
N ARG A 52 10.22 7.03 15.81
CA ARG A 52 10.78 6.12 16.80
C ARG A 52 9.78 5.05 17.26
N PHE A 53 8.52 5.44 17.42
CA PHE A 53 7.42 4.52 17.75
C PHE A 53 7.27 3.39 16.71
N LEU A 54 7.34 3.70 15.41
CA LEU A 54 7.23 2.72 14.31
C LEU A 54 8.45 1.78 14.23
N ILE A 55 9.60 2.23 14.75
CA ILE A 55 10.89 1.54 14.63
C ILE A 55 11.13 0.57 15.81
N THR A 56 10.42 0.72 16.91
CA THR A 56 10.70 0.03 18.17
C THR A 56 10.58 -1.50 18.05
N SER A 57 9.63 -2.00 17.25
CA SER A 57 9.41 -3.44 17.06
C SER A 57 8.68 -3.72 15.76
N LYS A 58 8.97 -4.90 15.16
CA LYS A 58 8.24 -5.40 13.99
C LYS A 58 6.72 -5.49 14.23
N TRP A 59 6.30 -5.83 15.44
CA TRP A 59 4.89 -5.91 15.83
C TRP A 59 4.23 -4.53 15.88
N ILE A 60 4.93 -3.53 16.41
CA ILE A 60 4.44 -2.16 16.47
C ILE A 60 4.33 -1.58 15.06
N GLY A 61 5.34 -1.79 14.20
CA GLY A 61 5.28 -1.43 12.80
C GLY A 61 4.08 -2.05 12.08
N PHE A 62 3.84 -3.34 12.29
CA PHE A 62 2.67 -4.05 11.76
C PHE A 62 1.35 -3.44 12.23
N LEU A 63 1.21 -3.23 13.55
CA LEU A 63 0.00 -2.63 14.12
C LEU A 63 -0.23 -1.19 13.64
N ALA A 64 0.83 -0.41 13.48
CA ALA A 64 0.74 0.95 12.97
C ALA A 64 0.27 0.99 11.51
N GLY A 65 0.81 0.11 10.65
CA GLY A 65 0.33 -0.05 9.27
C GLY A 65 -1.12 -0.51 9.21
N ALA A 66 -1.48 -1.48 10.05
CA ALA A 66 -2.86 -1.95 10.17
C ALA A 66 -3.80 -0.84 10.64
N ALA A 67 -3.46 -0.11 11.70
CA ALA A 67 -4.28 0.96 12.27
C ALA A 67 -4.49 2.12 11.29
N LEU A 68 -3.41 2.57 10.62
CA LEU A 68 -3.51 3.66 9.66
C LEU A 68 -4.35 3.26 8.44
N THR A 69 -4.16 2.04 7.93
CA THR A 69 -4.96 1.54 6.82
C THR A 69 -6.42 1.32 7.20
N LEU A 70 -6.68 0.86 8.44
CA LEU A 70 -8.04 0.73 8.96
C LEU A 70 -8.73 2.10 9.06
N ALA A 71 -8.04 3.10 9.61
CA ALA A 71 -8.58 4.45 9.77
C ALA A 71 -8.85 5.16 8.44
N THR A 72 -8.00 4.93 7.45
CA THR A 72 -8.11 5.54 6.12
C THR A 72 -8.90 4.69 5.12
N THR A 73 -9.14 3.41 5.44
CA THR A 73 -9.69 2.39 4.52
C THR A 73 -8.95 2.30 3.19
N SER A 74 -7.70 2.80 3.13
CA SER A 74 -6.92 2.91 1.90
C SER A 74 -5.45 2.55 2.12
N VAL A 75 -5.03 1.43 1.54
CA VAL A 75 -3.60 1.06 1.48
C VAL A 75 -2.80 2.08 0.69
N ALA A 76 -3.36 2.59 -0.40
CA ALA A 76 -2.67 3.59 -1.23
C ALA A 76 -2.31 4.84 -0.42
N LEU A 77 -3.21 5.31 0.45
CA LEU A 77 -2.96 6.44 1.34
C LEU A 77 -1.92 6.08 2.41
N SER A 78 -2.04 4.91 3.00
CA SER A 78 -1.08 4.39 3.99
C SER A 78 0.34 4.28 3.41
N LEU A 79 0.49 3.72 2.21
CA LEU A 79 1.76 3.62 1.50
C LEU A 79 2.24 4.99 0.99
N GLY A 80 1.33 5.88 0.60
CA GLY A 80 1.63 7.25 0.20
C GLY A 80 2.33 8.05 1.29
N ILE A 81 2.12 7.71 2.56
CA ILE A 81 2.82 8.32 3.69
C ILE A 81 4.18 7.66 3.94
N ILE A 82 4.23 6.32 3.99
CA ILE A 82 5.43 5.61 4.44
C ILE A 82 6.53 5.56 3.37
N VAL A 83 6.17 5.47 2.08
CA VAL A 83 7.14 5.38 0.98
C VAL A 83 8.00 6.65 0.83
N PRO A 84 7.46 7.87 0.86
CA PRO A 84 8.28 9.09 0.90
C PRO A 84 9.21 9.17 2.12
N LEU A 85 8.77 8.72 3.29
CA LEU A 85 9.60 8.69 4.50
C LEU A 85 10.80 7.75 4.32
N TYR A 86 10.59 6.60 3.71
CA TYR A 86 11.66 5.70 3.32
C TYR A 86 12.62 6.32 2.31
N ASN A 87 12.09 6.88 1.21
CA ASN A 87 12.92 7.47 0.16
C ASN A 87 13.80 8.62 0.67
N LYS A 88 13.34 9.33 1.70
CA LYS A 88 14.13 10.37 2.38
C LYS A 88 15.13 9.80 3.40
N GLY A 89 15.12 8.49 3.62
CA GLY A 89 16.03 7.80 4.54
C GLY A 89 15.68 7.97 6.02
N TYR A 90 14.43 8.32 6.33
CA TYR A 90 13.92 8.35 7.71
C TYR A 90 13.69 6.93 8.26
N LEU A 91 13.33 5.99 7.39
CA LEU A 91 13.06 4.60 7.70
C LEU A 91 14.02 3.68 6.95
N LYS A 92 14.36 2.57 7.56
CA LYS A 92 15.09 1.48 6.91
C LYS A 92 14.13 0.49 6.26
N ARG A 93 14.62 -0.28 5.30
CA ARG A 93 13.83 -1.32 4.61
C ARG A 93 13.23 -2.34 5.59
N GLU A 94 13.99 -2.69 6.64
CA GLU A 94 13.57 -3.61 7.69
C GLU A 94 12.39 -3.09 8.54
N GLU A 95 12.27 -1.78 8.64
CA GLU A 95 11.23 -1.10 9.44
C GLU A 95 9.91 -0.95 8.67
N ILE A 96 10.00 -0.86 7.33
CA ILE A 96 8.83 -0.66 6.46
C ILE A 96 8.07 -1.96 6.20
N ILE A 97 8.77 -3.08 6.03
CA ILE A 97 8.13 -4.34 5.64
C ILE A 97 7.04 -4.76 6.63
N PRO A 98 7.24 -4.73 7.96
CA PRO A 98 6.17 -5.03 8.90
C PRO A 98 4.96 -4.10 8.77
N TYR A 99 5.20 -2.81 8.52
CA TYR A 99 4.14 -1.84 8.29
C TYR A 99 3.30 -2.19 7.05
N ILE A 100 3.95 -2.52 5.93
CA ILE A 100 3.28 -2.93 4.70
C ILE A 100 2.46 -4.21 4.91
N LEU A 101 3.00 -5.17 5.66
CA LEU A 101 2.29 -6.40 6.00
C LEU A 101 1.01 -6.11 6.79
N GLY A 102 1.06 -5.20 7.76
CA GLY A 102 -0.11 -4.76 8.53
C GLY A 102 -1.15 -4.06 7.65
N ALA A 103 -0.70 -3.14 6.80
CA ALA A 103 -1.56 -2.43 5.86
C ALA A 103 -2.30 -3.39 4.92
N ASN A 104 -1.63 -4.42 4.42
CA ASN A 104 -2.22 -5.40 3.50
C ASN A 104 -3.32 -6.25 4.17
N VAL A 105 -3.13 -6.67 5.41
CA VAL A 105 -4.17 -7.44 6.13
C VAL A 105 -5.44 -6.63 6.28
N THR A 106 -5.34 -5.36 6.65
CA THR A 106 -6.51 -4.51 6.89
C THR A 106 -7.23 -4.07 5.61
N THR A 107 -6.60 -4.19 4.44
CA THR A 107 -7.27 -3.93 3.15
C THR A 107 -8.49 -4.81 2.94
N MET A 108 -8.46 -6.04 3.44
CA MET A 108 -9.57 -6.96 3.28
C MET A 108 -10.84 -6.53 4.04
N ILE A 109 -10.73 -5.64 5.02
CA ILE A 109 -11.89 -5.14 5.79
C ILE A 109 -12.86 -4.39 4.90
N SER A 110 -12.37 -3.57 3.97
CA SER A 110 -13.24 -2.88 3.00
C SER A 110 -13.98 -3.86 2.08
N SER A 111 -13.34 -4.96 1.70
CA SER A 111 -13.97 -6.02 0.91
C SER A 111 -15.04 -6.79 1.70
N ILE A 112 -14.82 -7.01 3.01
CA ILE A 112 -15.82 -7.61 3.90
C ILE A 112 -17.06 -6.68 4.00
N ILE A 113 -16.83 -5.39 4.21
CA ILE A 113 -17.92 -4.41 4.28
C ILE A 113 -18.70 -4.38 2.96
N ALA A 114 -18.03 -4.39 1.82
CA ALA A 114 -18.67 -4.45 0.51
C ALA A 114 -19.52 -5.73 0.34
N ALA A 115 -19.00 -6.88 0.75
CA ALA A 115 -19.72 -8.15 0.68
C ALA A 115 -20.99 -8.17 1.56
N ILE A 116 -20.95 -7.53 2.73
CA ILE A 116 -22.09 -7.34 3.62
C ILE A 116 -23.13 -6.43 2.96
N VAL A 117 -22.72 -5.29 2.44
CA VAL A 117 -23.62 -4.32 1.78
C VAL A 117 -24.33 -4.93 0.57
N LEU A 118 -23.63 -5.75 -0.20
CA LEU A 118 -24.17 -6.47 -1.35
C LEU A 118 -25.03 -7.68 -0.97
N SER A 119 -25.16 -7.99 0.32
CA SER A 119 -25.92 -9.14 0.85
C SER A 119 -25.53 -10.47 0.17
N SER A 120 -24.29 -10.60 -0.29
CA SER A 120 -23.78 -11.77 -0.99
C SER A 120 -23.15 -12.76 -0.02
N LEU A 121 -23.90 -13.81 0.34
CA LEU A 121 -23.40 -14.90 1.20
C LEU A 121 -22.15 -15.59 0.61
N VAL A 122 -22.14 -15.81 -0.70
CA VAL A 122 -21.01 -16.43 -1.39
C VAL A 122 -19.80 -15.50 -1.38
N GLY A 123 -20.01 -14.21 -1.70
CA GLY A 123 -18.98 -13.19 -1.65
C GLY A 123 -18.39 -13.03 -0.25
N MET A 124 -19.23 -13.01 0.78
CA MET A 124 -18.78 -12.92 2.17
C MET A 124 -17.91 -14.11 2.61
N LYS A 125 -18.33 -15.34 2.27
CA LYS A 125 -17.52 -16.55 2.55
C LYS A 125 -16.17 -16.52 1.84
N ALA A 126 -16.15 -16.14 0.56
CA ALA A 126 -14.92 -16.04 -0.23
C ALA A 126 -13.95 -15.01 0.37
N VAL A 127 -14.45 -13.81 0.70
CA VAL A 127 -13.63 -12.74 1.29
C VAL A 127 -13.12 -13.12 2.68
N LEU A 128 -13.94 -13.77 3.51
CA LEU A 128 -13.51 -14.26 4.83
C LEU A 128 -12.40 -15.31 4.71
N MET A 129 -12.54 -16.30 3.82
CA MET A 129 -11.51 -17.32 3.57
C MET A 129 -10.20 -16.65 3.09
N LEU A 130 -10.30 -15.70 2.16
CA LEU A 130 -9.15 -14.95 1.66
C LEU A 130 -8.48 -14.16 2.78
N THR A 131 -9.26 -13.46 3.60
CA THR A 131 -8.76 -12.69 4.74
C THR A 131 -8.03 -13.57 5.75
N MET A 132 -8.61 -14.72 6.10
CA MET A 132 -7.97 -15.70 6.98
C MET A 132 -6.65 -16.19 6.41
N THR A 133 -6.62 -16.55 5.13
CA THR A 133 -5.39 -17.00 4.46
C THR A 133 -4.31 -15.95 4.46
N ILE A 134 -4.65 -14.72 4.06
CA ILE A 134 -3.70 -13.59 4.05
C ILE A 134 -3.18 -13.30 5.46
N THR A 135 -4.07 -13.31 6.45
CA THR A 135 -3.69 -13.09 7.86
C THR A 135 -2.73 -14.16 8.35
N LEU A 136 -3.00 -15.45 8.10
CA LEU A 136 -2.13 -16.56 8.47
C LEU A 136 -0.76 -16.45 7.81
N VAL A 137 -0.72 -16.19 6.50
CA VAL A 137 0.54 -16.01 5.76
C VAL A 137 1.33 -14.83 6.31
N THR A 138 0.66 -13.72 6.59
CA THR A 138 1.29 -12.50 7.12
C THR A 138 1.81 -12.71 8.53
N LEU A 139 1.07 -13.35 9.41
CA LEU A 139 1.53 -13.69 10.76
C LEU A 139 2.72 -14.64 10.73
N THR A 140 2.69 -15.64 9.85
CA THR A 140 3.83 -16.56 9.65
C THR A 140 5.06 -15.79 9.16
N ALA A 141 4.91 -14.89 8.20
CA ALA A 141 5.98 -14.02 7.74
C ALA A 141 6.54 -13.11 8.84
N LEU A 142 5.68 -12.64 9.75
CA LEU A 142 6.08 -11.79 10.88
C LEU A 142 6.79 -12.59 11.99
N ILE A 143 6.36 -13.83 12.24
CA ILE A 143 7.04 -14.74 13.19
C ILE A 143 8.44 -15.07 12.67
N PHE A 144 8.53 -15.51 11.42
CA PHE A 144 9.80 -15.84 10.75
C PHE A 144 10.41 -14.64 10.01
N TYR A 145 10.32 -13.45 10.59
CA TYR A 145 10.62 -12.19 9.94
C TYR A 145 12.03 -12.14 9.30
N ASN A 146 13.04 -12.64 10.00
CA ASN A 146 14.42 -12.60 9.50
C ASN A 146 14.61 -13.42 8.21
N GLN A 147 13.96 -14.58 8.11
CA GLN A 147 14.01 -15.43 6.92
C GLN A 147 13.20 -14.80 5.79
N TYR A 148 12.01 -14.31 6.10
CA TYR A 148 11.16 -13.59 5.15
C TYR A 148 11.86 -12.35 4.59
N PHE A 149 12.46 -11.53 5.45
CA PHE A 149 13.23 -10.35 5.04
C PHE A 149 14.39 -10.71 4.12
N LYS A 150 15.16 -11.76 4.46
CA LYS A 150 16.27 -12.24 3.61
C LYS A 150 15.78 -12.69 2.24
N LEU A 151 14.68 -13.42 2.19
CA LEU A 151 14.06 -13.87 0.94
C LEU A 151 13.64 -12.66 0.07
N ILE A 152 12.86 -11.73 0.62
CA ILE A 152 12.41 -10.53 -0.11
C ILE A 152 13.60 -9.69 -0.59
N LYS A 153 14.61 -9.51 0.25
CA LYS A 153 15.82 -8.77 -0.11
C LYS A 153 16.54 -9.43 -1.28
N THR A 154 16.76 -10.76 -1.21
CA THR A 154 17.45 -11.51 -2.28
C THR A 154 16.67 -11.43 -3.60
N MET A 155 15.34 -11.62 -3.55
CA MET A 155 14.49 -11.50 -4.74
C MET A 155 14.56 -10.09 -5.33
N PHE A 156 14.44 -9.06 -4.49
CA PHE A 156 14.51 -7.68 -4.94
C PHE A 156 15.85 -7.33 -5.55
N ASP A 157 16.94 -7.69 -4.88
CA ASP A 157 18.30 -7.41 -5.35
C ASP A 157 18.59 -8.16 -6.67
N SER A 158 18.06 -9.37 -6.86
CA SER A 158 18.14 -10.12 -8.12
C SER A 158 17.37 -9.42 -9.25
N ILE A 159 16.16 -8.94 -8.99
CA ILE A 159 15.34 -8.25 -10.00
C ILE A 159 15.99 -6.92 -10.40
N VAL A 160 16.49 -6.15 -9.43
CA VAL A 160 17.05 -4.80 -9.69
C VAL A 160 18.43 -4.87 -10.32
N SER A 161 19.23 -5.91 -10.03
CA SER A 161 20.58 -6.06 -10.59
C SER A 161 20.58 -6.46 -12.07
N ASP A 162 19.56 -7.18 -12.52
CA ASP A 162 19.43 -7.56 -13.93
C ASP A 162 18.34 -6.73 -14.63
N LYS A 163 18.77 -5.89 -15.59
CA LYS A 163 17.84 -5.05 -16.38
C LYS A 163 16.77 -5.87 -17.11
N ARG A 164 17.10 -7.08 -17.56
CA ARG A 164 16.12 -7.94 -18.24
C ARG A 164 15.03 -8.42 -17.29
N LEU A 165 15.42 -8.85 -16.07
CA LEU A 165 14.48 -9.24 -15.04
C LEU A 165 13.63 -8.06 -14.57
N LEU A 166 14.22 -6.87 -14.43
CA LEU A 166 13.51 -5.65 -14.07
C LEU A 166 12.44 -5.28 -15.12
N TYR A 167 12.80 -5.29 -16.41
CA TYR A 167 11.84 -5.04 -17.50
C TYR A 167 10.77 -6.12 -17.57
N GLY A 168 11.15 -7.40 -17.45
CA GLY A 168 10.21 -8.52 -17.43
C GLY A 168 9.21 -8.42 -16.27
N PHE A 169 9.70 -8.10 -15.07
CA PHE A 169 8.87 -7.89 -13.89
C PHE A 169 7.92 -6.70 -14.06
N THR A 170 8.43 -5.56 -14.54
CA THR A 170 7.61 -4.37 -14.78
C THR A 170 6.55 -4.65 -15.86
N LEU A 171 6.91 -5.32 -16.93
CA LEU A 171 5.98 -5.69 -18.00
C LEU A 171 4.89 -6.65 -17.48
N SER A 172 5.25 -7.62 -16.64
CA SER A 172 4.30 -8.57 -16.07
C SER A 172 3.25 -7.90 -15.18
N LEU A 173 3.61 -6.84 -14.44
CA LEU A 173 2.67 -6.05 -13.63
C LEU A 173 1.56 -5.40 -14.47
N PHE A 174 1.83 -5.07 -15.73
CA PHE A 174 0.82 -4.50 -16.64
C PHE A 174 0.11 -5.57 -17.46
N LEU A 175 0.82 -6.57 -17.96
CA LEU A 175 0.25 -7.61 -18.82
C LEU A 175 -0.65 -8.59 -18.06
N LEU A 176 -0.29 -8.98 -16.84
CA LEU A 176 -1.06 -9.95 -16.07
C LEU A 176 -2.50 -9.49 -15.79
N PRO A 177 -2.74 -8.26 -15.30
CA PRO A 177 -4.11 -7.75 -15.14
C PRO A 177 -4.86 -7.65 -16.47
N LEU A 178 -4.17 -7.24 -17.56
CA LEU A 178 -4.80 -7.17 -18.87
C LEU A 178 -5.24 -8.55 -19.37
N ILE A 179 -4.39 -9.56 -19.25
CA ILE A 179 -4.75 -10.94 -19.64
C ILE A 179 -5.94 -11.43 -18.82
N LEU A 180 -5.97 -11.16 -17.49
CA LEU A 180 -7.06 -11.59 -16.62
C LEU A 180 -8.40 -10.89 -16.91
N ILE A 181 -8.40 -9.72 -17.52
CA ILE A 181 -9.64 -9.03 -17.95
C ILE A 181 -10.26 -9.73 -19.18
N PHE A 182 -9.43 -10.35 -20.03
CA PHE A 182 -9.89 -11.00 -21.27
C PHE A 182 -10.10 -12.51 -21.12
N LEU A 183 -9.89 -13.07 -19.96
CA LEU A 183 -10.06 -14.50 -19.62
C LEU A 183 -11.35 -14.70 -18.85
#